data_5b49922a831c3686460a7efe92c6fe23
#
_entry.id   5b49922a831c3686460a7efe92c6fe23
#
_cell.length_a   1.000
_cell.length_b   1.000
_cell.length_c   1.000
_cell.angle_alpha   90.00
_cell.angle_beta   90.00
_cell.angle_gamma   90.00
#
_symmetry.space_group_name_H-M   'P 1'
#
loop_
_entity.id
_entity.type
_entity.pdbx_description
1 polymer ?
#
loop_
_entity_poly.entity_id
_entity_poly.type
_entity_poly.pdbx_seq_one_letter_code
_entity_poly.pdbx_strand_id
1 'polypeptide(L)'
;MKTNRGKQFEKNVKAALIEQGYFALRLQDSMGGFAGVNNPCDFIAYKIPYFIMLECKAIHGRTLNFNSQIRPNQERGMYDASMNHPGIYAGFLVWFIDYDKIKFYPIYHLIEAKKAGKLSFNCDDQDYGYQLLANKLRVNMIPNFYGFETFLKAN
;
A
#
# COMPACT_ATOMS: atom_id res chain seq x y z
N MET A 1 17.54 -5.25 -18.89
CA MET A 1 17.48 -4.77 -17.49
C MET A 1 16.05 -4.49 -17.09
N LYS A 2 15.50 -5.30 -16.20
CA LYS A 2 14.21 -4.95 -15.61
C LYS A 2 14.44 -3.71 -14.75
N THR A 3 13.98 -2.57 -15.20
CA THR A 3 13.86 -1.41 -14.34
C THR A 3 13.06 -1.87 -13.13
N ASN A 4 13.63 -1.77 -11.95
CA ASN A 4 12.95 -2.20 -10.73
C ASN A 4 11.88 -1.14 -10.38
N ARG A 5 10.75 -1.23 -11.08
CA ARG A 5 9.63 -0.28 -10.96
C ARG A 5 9.07 -0.27 -9.54
N GLY A 6 9.16 -1.39 -8.84
CA GLY A 6 8.79 -1.45 -7.44
C GLY A 6 9.63 -0.51 -6.57
N LYS A 7 10.96 -0.60 -6.67
CA LYS A 7 11.85 0.30 -5.92
C LYS A 7 11.69 1.76 -6.31
N GLN A 8 11.47 2.03 -7.59
CA GLN A 8 11.22 3.40 -8.05
C GLN A 8 9.89 3.93 -7.52
N PHE A 9 8.85 3.09 -7.49
CA PHE A 9 7.56 3.43 -6.92
C PHE A 9 7.68 3.74 -5.42
N GLU A 10 8.38 2.91 -4.65
CA GLU A 10 8.66 3.18 -3.24
C GLU A 10 9.34 4.54 -3.02
N LYS A 11 10.34 4.88 -3.83
CA LYS A 11 11.00 6.20 -3.76
C LYS A 11 10.02 7.34 -4.04
N ASN A 12 9.17 7.19 -5.03
CA ASN A 12 8.16 8.18 -5.39
C ASN A 12 7.12 8.36 -4.29
N VAL A 13 6.68 7.26 -3.67
CA VAL A 13 5.76 7.27 -2.52
C VAL A 13 6.38 8.02 -1.34
N LYS A 14 7.61 7.70 -0.98
CA LYS A 14 8.31 8.38 0.11
C LYS A 14 8.44 9.89 -0.13
N ALA A 15 8.88 10.27 -1.33
CA ALA A 15 9.02 11.68 -1.70
C ALA A 15 7.68 12.43 -1.64
N ALA A 16 6.62 11.82 -2.16
CA ALA A 16 5.27 12.39 -2.15
C ALA A 16 4.71 12.56 -0.72
N LEU A 17 4.92 11.56 0.14
CA LEU A 17 4.51 11.64 1.54
C LEU A 17 5.20 12.81 2.25
N ILE A 18 6.52 12.92 2.12
CA ILE A 18 7.30 14.00 2.74
C ILE A 18 6.86 15.37 2.21
N GLU A 19 6.72 15.51 0.90
CA GLU A 19 6.29 16.77 0.27
C GLU A 19 4.90 17.20 0.76
N GLN A 20 4.03 16.25 1.07
CA GLN A 20 2.66 16.51 1.52
C GLN A 20 2.52 16.54 3.05
N GLY A 21 3.63 16.66 3.76
CA GLY A 21 3.65 16.92 5.20
C GLY A 21 3.61 15.68 6.10
N TYR A 22 3.81 14.48 5.55
CA TYR A 22 3.93 13.26 6.34
C TYR A 22 5.38 13.06 6.81
N PHE A 23 5.56 12.58 8.03
CA PHE A 23 6.76 11.85 8.38
C PHE A 23 6.69 10.48 7.67
N ALA A 24 7.75 10.08 6.99
CA ALA A 24 7.80 8.81 6.30
C ALA A 24 9.10 8.07 6.61
N LEU A 25 8.96 6.86 7.13
CA LEU A 25 10.08 5.96 7.44
C LEU A 25 9.95 4.69 6.61
N ARG A 26 10.93 4.44 5.74
CA ARG A 26 11.04 3.15 5.06
C ARG A 26 11.66 2.13 6.01
N LEU A 27 10.96 1.02 6.18
CA LEU A 27 11.47 -0.11 6.94
C LEU A 27 12.46 -0.88 6.06
N GLN A 28 13.64 -1.14 6.59
CA GLN A 28 14.66 -1.85 5.84
C GLN A 28 14.36 -3.35 5.83
N ASP A 29 14.58 -3.97 4.67
CA ASP A 29 14.58 -5.42 4.57
C ASP A 29 15.69 -5.97 5.46
N SER A 30 15.40 -7.05 6.19
CA SER A 30 16.40 -7.71 7.01
C SER A 30 17.48 -8.29 6.09
N MET A 31 18.61 -7.60 5.98
CA MET A 31 19.78 -8.09 5.26
C MET A 31 20.49 -9.14 6.13
N GLY A 32 20.52 -10.36 5.64
CA GLY A 32 21.41 -11.41 6.13
C GLY A 32 20.89 -12.25 7.29
N GLY A 33 20.35 -13.40 7.00
CA GLY A 33 20.47 -14.63 7.78
C GLY A 33 19.89 -14.71 9.19
N PHE A 34 19.43 -13.63 9.78
CA PHE A 34 18.68 -13.70 11.02
C PHE A 34 17.22 -13.99 10.69
N ALA A 35 16.88 -15.27 10.75
CA ALA A 35 15.52 -15.74 10.72
C ALA A 35 14.72 -14.98 11.78
N GLY A 36 13.72 -14.19 11.38
CA GLY A 36 12.69 -13.79 12.30
C GLY A 36 12.11 -12.39 12.22
N VAL A 37 12.65 -11.43 11.50
CA VAL A 37 12.01 -10.12 11.39
C VAL A 37 11.70 -9.80 9.94
N ASN A 38 10.57 -10.33 9.47
CA ASN A 38 9.98 -9.87 8.23
C ASN A 38 9.11 -8.64 8.57
N ASN A 39 9.48 -7.47 8.03
CA ASN A 39 8.65 -6.29 8.19
C ASN A 39 7.26 -6.52 7.59
N PRO A 40 6.20 -6.10 8.28
CA PRO A 40 4.83 -6.27 7.77
C PRO A 40 4.49 -5.32 6.62
N CYS A 41 5.29 -4.28 6.41
CA CYS A 41 5.08 -3.27 5.38
C CYS A 41 6.39 -2.57 4.99
N ASP A 42 6.36 -1.78 3.91
CA ASP A 42 7.52 -1.02 3.43
C ASP A 42 7.73 0.28 4.18
N PHE A 43 6.64 0.96 4.55
CA PHE A 43 6.66 2.30 5.14
C PHE A 43 5.77 2.44 6.36
N ILE A 44 6.26 3.26 7.29
CA ILE A 44 5.44 3.91 8.28
C ILE A 44 5.33 5.38 7.89
N ALA A 45 4.10 5.89 7.78
CA ALA A 45 3.83 7.30 7.54
C ALA A 45 3.00 7.87 8.68
N TYR A 46 3.31 9.10 9.09
CA TYR A 46 2.61 9.77 10.18
C TYR A 46 2.32 11.22 9.84
N LYS A 47 1.07 11.60 10.06
CA LYS A 47 0.61 12.99 10.05
C LYS A 47 -0.60 13.08 10.97
N ILE A 48 -0.54 13.89 12.00
CA ILE A 48 -1.59 13.97 13.04
C ILE A 48 -2.99 13.98 12.42
N PRO A 49 -3.92 13.13 12.86
CA PRO A 49 -3.83 12.08 13.88
C PRO A 49 -3.54 10.68 13.31
N TYR A 50 -3.06 10.57 12.07
CA TYR A 50 -2.97 9.32 11.31
C TYR A 50 -1.61 8.66 11.42
N PHE A 51 -1.58 7.43 11.88
CA PHE A 51 -0.43 6.52 11.77
C PHE A 51 -0.76 5.48 10.69
N ILE A 52 0.04 5.41 9.65
CA ILE A 52 -0.26 4.62 8.45
C ILE A 52 0.86 3.63 8.19
N MET A 53 0.51 2.36 8.02
CA MET A 53 1.41 1.31 7.56
C MET A 53 1.11 1.01 6.09
N LEU A 54 2.09 1.23 5.22
CA LEU A 54 1.95 1.06 3.77
C LEU A 54 2.87 -0.04 3.24
N GLU A 55 2.28 -1.01 2.59
CA GLU A 55 3.00 -1.94 1.71
C GLU A 55 2.79 -1.50 0.27
N CYS A 56 3.89 -1.20 -0.43
CA CYS A 56 3.84 -0.73 -1.82
C CYS A 56 3.99 -1.88 -2.80
N LYS A 57 3.13 -1.90 -3.81
CA LYS A 57 3.21 -2.87 -4.89
C LYS A 57 3.08 -2.19 -6.25
N ALA A 58 3.98 -2.51 -7.17
CA ALA A 58 3.89 -2.10 -8.56
C ALA A 58 3.71 -3.36 -9.41
N ILE A 59 2.57 -3.49 -10.05
CA ILE A 59 2.18 -4.70 -10.75
C ILE A 59 1.77 -4.42 -12.18
N HIS A 60 2.05 -5.38 -13.06
CA HIS A 60 1.48 -5.42 -14.40
C HIS A 60 0.13 -6.14 -14.36
N GLY A 61 -0.69 -5.85 -15.35
CA GLY A 61 -2.03 -6.41 -15.43
C GLY A 61 -3.03 -5.70 -14.55
N ARG A 62 -4.21 -6.26 -14.49
CA ARG A 62 -5.43 -5.65 -13.97
C ARG A 62 -5.72 -6.01 -12.51
N THR A 63 -5.06 -7.05 -12.00
CA THR A 63 -5.43 -7.67 -10.73
C THR A 63 -4.25 -7.81 -9.76
N LEU A 64 -4.52 -7.55 -8.49
CA LEU A 64 -3.65 -7.93 -7.39
C LEU A 64 -4.14 -9.27 -6.82
N ASN A 65 -3.40 -10.34 -7.10
CA ASN A 65 -3.74 -11.69 -6.64
C ASN A 65 -3.33 -11.88 -5.17
N PHE A 66 -4.26 -12.34 -4.34
CA PHE A 66 -4.03 -12.46 -2.90
C PHE A 66 -3.00 -13.54 -2.55
N ASN A 67 -3.05 -14.66 -3.24
CA ASN A 67 -2.18 -15.81 -2.91
C ASN A 67 -0.74 -15.63 -3.40
N SER A 68 -0.55 -15.02 -4.56
CA SER A 68 0.77 -14.90 -5.19
C SER A 68 1.48 -13.58 -4.93
N GLN A 69 0.75 -12.52 -4.57
CA GLN A 69 1.30 -11.17 -4.46
C GLN A 69 1.18 -10.55 -3.05
N ILE A 70 0.49 -11.20 -2.14
CA ILE A 70 0.39 -10.79 -0.74
C ILE A 70 0.99 -11.88 0.14
N ARG A 71 2.00 -11.51 0.92
CA ARG A 71 2.65 -12.46 1.83
C ARG A 71 1.84 -12.59 3.13
N PRO A 72 1.74 -13.80 3.71
CA PRO A 72 0.99 -14.01 4.97
C PRO A 72 1.46 -13.13 6.14
N ASN A 73 2.77 -12.86 6.25
CA ASN A 73 3.30 -11.98 7.30
C ASN A 73 2.87 -10.51 7.12
N GLN A 74 2.73 -10.04 5.88
CA GLN A 74 2.22 -8.71 5.58
C GLN A 74 0.75 -8.59 5.99
N GLU A 75 -0.07 -9.54 5.55
CA GLU A 75 -1.49 -9.58 5.90
C GLU A 75 -1.69 -9.62 7.41
N ARG A 76 -1.04 -10.57 8.09
CA ARG A 76 -1.17 -10.75 9.54
C ARG A 76 -0.68 -9.53 10.32
N GLY A 77 0.53 -9.05 10.01
CA GLY A 77 1.12 -7.94 10.74
C GLY A 77 0.32 -6.65 10.61
N MET A 78 -0.17 -6.32 9.42
CA MET A 78 -1.00 -5.15 9.20
C MET A 78 -2.40 -5.30 9.81
N TYR A 79 -2.98 -6.49 9.74
CA TYR A 79 -4.27 -6.77 10.37
C TYR A 79 -4.18 -6.63 11.88
N ASP A 80 -3.21 -7.28 12.52
CA ASP A 80 -3.04 -7.23 13.98
C ASP A 80 -2.79 -5.80 14.46
N ALA A 81 -1.95 -5.04 13.74
CA ALA A 81 -1.67 -3.66 14.10
C ALA A 81 -2.93 -2.78 14.04
N SER A 82 -3.67 -2.83 12.94
CA SER A 82 -4.82 -1.95 12.72
C SER A 82 -6.03 -2.33 13.58
N MET A 83 -6.25 -3.63 13.82
CA MET A 83 -7.41 -4.09 14.61
C MET A 83 -7.22 -3.93 16.12
N ASN A 84 -6.00 -4.02 16.60
CA ASN A 84 -5.72 -3.95 18.03
C ASN A 84 -5.33 -2.55 18.52
N HIS A 85 -5.07 -1.62 17.60
CA HIS A 85 -4.60 -0.29 17.95
C HIS A 85 -5.39 0.78 17.19
N PRO A 86 -6.38 1.40 17.83
CA PRO A 86 -7.13 2.51 17.25
C PRO A 86 -6.19 3.63 16.77
N GLY A 87 -6.45 4.15 15.59
CA GLY A 87 -5.62 5.19 14.97
C GLY A 87 -4.49 4.67 14.08
N ILE A 88 -4.27 3.34 14.05
CA ILE A 88 -3.38 2.74 13.05
C ILE A 88 -4.19 2.31 11.83
N TYR A 89 -3.79 2.83 10.68
CA TYR A 89 -4.35 2.49 9.37
C TYR A 89 -3.30 1.69 8.61
N ALA A 90 -3.67 0.54 8.09
CA ALA A 90 -2.72 -0.32 7.38
C ALA A 90 -3.31 -0.81 6.07
N GLY A 91 -2.49 -0.94 5.05
CA GLY A 91 -2.94 -1.46 3.77
C GLY A 91 -1.89 -1.45 2.67
N PHE A 92 -2.35 -1.81 1.48
CA PHE A 92 -1.56 -1.94 0.28
C PHE A 92 -1.76 -0.73 -0.62
N LEU A 93 -0.66 -0.07 -0.98
CA LEU A 93 -0.66 0.97 -2.00
C LEU A 93 -0.18 0.36 -3.31
N VAL A 94 -1.10 0.21 -4.26
CA VAL A 94 -0.87 -0.56 -5.47
C VAL A 94 -0.87 0.34 -6.70
N TRP A 95 0.24 0.33 -7.42
CA TRP A 95 0.33 0.92 -8.75
C TRP A 95 0.07 -0.16 -9.80
N PHE A 96 -1.05 -0.03 -10.51
CA PHE A 96 -1.38 -0.83 -11.68
C PHE A 96 -0.72 -0.17 -12.90
N ILE A 97 0.48 -0.65 -13.24
CA ILE A 97 1.39 0.00 -14.20
C ILE A 97 0.72 0.20 -15.57
N ASP A 98 0.05 -0.83 -16.06
CA ASP A 98 -0.53 -0.84 -17.40
C ASP A 98 -1.81 0.01 -17.52
N TYR A 99 -2.34 0.47 -16.39
CA TYR A 99 -3.60 1.23 -16.32
C TYR A 99 -3.42 2.62 -15.73
N ASP A 100 -2.20 3.00 -15.39
CA ASP A 100 -1.88 4.30 -14.78
C ASP A 100 -2.78 4.62 -13.55
N LYS A 101 -3.05 3.61 -12.73
CA LYS A 101 -3.88 3.75 -11.52
C LYS A 101 -3.09 3.42 -10.28
N ILE A 102 -3.27 4.25 -9.25
CA ILE A 102 -2.79 3.97 -7.90
C ILE A 102 -4.01 3.84 -6.99
N LYS A 103 -4.13 2.70 -6.30
CA LYS A 103 -5.19 2.45 -5.33
C LYS A 103 -4.62 2.04 -3.98
N PHE A 104 -5.26 2.54 -2.94
CA PHE A 104 -5.01 2.09 -1.57
C PHE A 104 -6.09 1.10 -1.16
N TYR A 105 -5.68 -0.10 -0.74
CA TYR A 105 -6.55 -1.13 -0.21
C TYR A 105 -6.28 -1.29 1.29
N PRO A 106 -7.17 -0.79 2.16
CA PRO A 106 -7.07 -1.06 3.58
C PRO A 106 -7.05 -2.56 3.85
N ILE A 107 -6.36 -2.99 4.89
CA ILE A 107 -6.26 -4.41 5.22
C ILE A 107 -7.63 -5.05 5.46
N TYR A 108 -8.59 -4.33 6.02
CA TYR A 108 -9.94 -4.87 6.23
C TYR A 108 -10.65 -5.14 4.91
N HIS A 109 -10.40 -4.39 3.82
CA HIS A 109 -10.93 -4.71 2.49
C HIS A 109 -10.43 -6.06 1.99
N LEU A 110 -9.15 -6.40 2.27
CA LEU A 110 -8.62 -7.72 1.93
C LEU A 110 -9.36 -8.83 2.68
N ILE A 111 -9.59 -8.63 3.96
CA ILE A 111 -10.28 -9.62 4.81
C ILE A 111 -11.73 -9.80 4.34
N GLU A 112 -12.43 -8.70 4.08
CA GLU A 112 -13.81 -8.75 3.58
C GLU A 112 -13.90 -9.41 2.20
N ALA A 113 -13.00 -9.07 1.29
CA ALA A 113 -12.95 -9.66 -0.05
C ALA A 113 -12.72 -11.18 0.01
N LYS A 114 -11.81 -11.63 0.86
CA LYS A 114 -11.58 -13.06 1.08
C LYS A 114 -12.80 -13.78 1.65
N LYS A 115 -13.49 -13.16 2.62
CA LYS A 115 -14.75 -13.69 3.16
C LYS A 115 -15.85 -13.79 2.11
N ALA A 116 -15.87 -12.87 1.16
CA ALA A 116 -16.78 -12.88 0.02
C ALA A 116 -16.37 -13.86 -1.11
N GLY A 117 -15.28 -14.63 -0.91
CA GLY A 117 -14.79 -15.61 -1.88
C GLY A 117 -13.94 -15.03 -3.01
N LYS A 118 -13.52 -13.77 -2.93
CA LYS A 118 -12.62 -13.18 -3.93
C LYS A 118 -11.19 -13.70 -3.77
N LEU A 119 -10.48 -13.79 -4.89
CA LEU A 119 -9.08 -14.22 -4.95
C LEU A 119 -8.13 -13.10 -5.35
N SER A 120 -8.68 -11.96 -5.74
CA SER A 120 -7.90 -10.80 -6.19
C SER A 120 -8.72 -9.51 -6.09
N PHE A 121 -8.01 -8.37 -6.06
CA PHE A 121 -8.60 -7.06 -6.36
C PHE A 121 -8.38 -6.72 -7.83
N ASN A 122 -9.40 -6.19 -8.47
CA ASN A 122 -9.31 -5.64 -9.82
C ASN A 122 -9.13 -4.11 -9.74
N CYS A 123 -8.30 -3.54 -10.60
CA CYS A 123 -8.05 -2.10 -10.60
C CYS A 123 -9.31 -1.25 -10.85
N ASP A 124 -10.35 -1.84 -11.43
CA ASP A 124 -11.64 -1.18 -11.71
C ASP A 124 -12.72 -1.46 -10.66
N ASP A 125 -12.43 -2.29 -9.64
CA ASP A 125 -13.38 -2.53 -8.53
C ASP A 125 -13.80 -1.21 -7.87
N GLN A 126 -15.12 -1.03 -7.71
CA GLN A 126 -15.67 0.13 -7.02
C GLN A 126 -15.92 -0.14 -5.53
N ASP A 127 -16.09 -1.40 -5.16
CA ASP A 127 -16.41 -1.81 -3.79
C ASP A 127 -15.17 -1.88 -2.88
N TYR A 128 -13.99 -2.00 -3.47
CA TYR A 128 -12.74 -2.16 -2.74
C TYR A 128 -11.69 -1.16 -3.20
N GLY A 129 -10.96 -0.65 -2.22
CA GLY A 129 -9.87 0.27 -2.44
C GLY A 129 -10.32 1.71 -2.69
N TYR A 130 -9.40 2.59 -2.45
CA TYR A 130 -9.53 4.02 -2.73
C TYR A 130 -8.54 4.40 -3.82
N GLN A 131 -9.02 4.97 -4.91
CA GLN A 131 -8.13 5.45 -5.98
C GLN A 131 -7.56 6.81 -5.62
N LEU A 132 -6.23 6.88 -5.52
CA LEU A 132 -5.53 8.14 -5.35
C LEU A 132 -5.44 8.89 -6.68
N LEU A 133 -5.49 10.21 -6.60
CA LEU A 133 -5.01 11.05 -7.68
C LEU A 133 -3.52 10.80 -7.87
N ALA A 134 -3.05 10.84 -9.10
CA ALA A 134 -1.65 10.60 -9.39
C ALA A 134 -1.20 11.43 -10.57
N ASN A 135 0.05 11.89 -10.53
CA ASN A 135 0.70 12.57 -11.62
C ASN A 135 1.56 11.59 -12.41
N LYS A 136 1.22 11.40 -13.66
CA LYS A 136 2.02 10.56 -14.57
C LYS A 136 3.24 11.33 -15.03
N LEU A 137 4.41 10.82 -14.71
CA LEU A 137 5.66 11.16 -15.34
C LEU A 137 5.97 10.13 -16.41
N ARG A 138 6.83 10.45 -17.35
CA ARG A 138 7.18 9.66 -18.55
C ARG A 138 7.08 8.14 -18.38
N VAL A 139 7.62 7.58 -17.31
CA VAL A 139 7.60 6.13 -17.01
C VAL A 139 7.21 5.82 -15.55
N ASN A 140 6.88 6.84 -14.77
CA ASN A 140 6.60 6.73 -13.35
C ASN A 140 5.27 7.38 -13.00
N MET A 141 4.70 6.95 -11.88
CA MET A 141 3.53 7.56 -11.28
C MET A 141 3.87 8.10 -9.90
N ILE A 142 3.47 9.33 -9.64
CA ILE A 142 3.63 9.96 -8.33
C ILE A 142 2.25 10.06 -7.68
N PRO A 143 2.02 9.37 -6.53
CA PRO A 143 0.76 9.44 -5.85
C PRO A 143 0.53 10.83 -5.24
N ASN A 144 -0.73 11.26 -5.27
CA ASN A 144 -1.18 12.44 -4.56
C ASN A 144 -2.05 12.00 -3.39
N PHE A 145 -1.57 12.24 -2.17
CA PHE A 145 -2.26 11.89 -0.93
C PHE A 145 -3.28 12.96 -0.49
N TYR A 146 -3.49 13.98 -1.30
CA TYR A 146 -4.52 14.98 -1.03
C TYR A 146 -5.91 14.31 -1.02
N GLY A 147 -6.66 14.50 0.04
CA GLY A 147 -7.95 13.83 0.22
C GLY A 147 -7.87 12.41 0.79
N PHE A 148 -6.69 11.81 0.86
CA PHE A 148 -6.50 10.50 1.44
C PHE A 148 -6.93 10.43 2.91
N GLU A 149 -6.67 11.48 3.66
CA GLU A 149 -7.09 11.60 5.06
C GLU A 149 -8.60 11.59 5.22
N THR A 150 -9.34 12.17 4.27
CA THR A 150 -10.80 12.14 4.26
C THR A 150 -11.30 10.70 4.12
N PHE A 151 -10.67 9.92 3.25
CA PHE A 151 -10.96 8.49 3.13
C PHE A 151 -10.66 7.74 4.43
N LEU A 152 -9.52 7.99 5.05
CA LEU A 152 -9.15 7.34 6.32
C LEU A 152 -10.15 7.66 7.43
N LYS A 153 -10.63 8.91 7.51
CA LYS A 153 -11.65 9.32 8.50
C LYS A 153 -12.98 8.61 8.32
N ALA A 154 -13.37 8.32 7.10
CA ALA A 154 -14.66 7.71 6.78
C ALA A 154 -14.69 6.19 7.04
N ASN A 155 -13.56 5.59 7.27
CA ASN A 155 -13.36 4.16 7.44
C ASN A 155 -12.52 3.88 8.68
#